data_fcc793f0310d7dbcff5f432d66bf712e
#
_entry.id   fcc793f0310d7dbcff5f432d66bf712e
#
_cell.length_a   1.000
_cell.length_b   1.000
_cell.length_c   1.000
_cell.angle_alpha   90.00
_cell.angle_beta   90.00
_cell.angle_gamma   90.00
#
_symmetry.space_group_name_H-M   'P 1'
#
loop_
_entity.id
_entity.type
_entity.pdbx_description
1 polymer ?
#
loop_
_entity_poly.entity_id
_entity_poly.type
_entity_poly.pdbx_seq_one_letter_code
_entity_poly.pdbx_strand_id
1 'polypeptide(L)'
;HKDLCRRLNAILRLADGHSVSAVSRLTAAARSSINRWVNWYTLFGLEGLESEPRGRKPVLPFAHISGLLQLLIQLSPQELGYQRSRWSTELMALELKRSWRLTLHASTIRRWLPRLGIVWRRAAPTLHIRDPHKERKMATINEALGRCSADHPVFYEDEVDIHLNPKLGADWMMRGKQKKVATPGQNRKHYLAGALHAGTGNVTYVASDSKDTDLFLSLLQTLKRTYRRAKSITLILDNYIIHKSKKAQRWLAKNPKFIVLFQPVYSPWVNQIERLWHALHETITRNHQCRTLGELLRRVFYFLDHAAPFPGNGHGLMQLERN
;
A
#
# COMPACT_ATOMS: atom_id res chain seq x y z
N HIS A 1 -12.00 -1.27 34.86
CA HIS A 1 -12.09 -2.36 35.87
C HIS A 1 -11.51 -2.00 37.24
N LYS A 2 -10.51 -1.09 37.36
CA LYS A 2 -9.93 -0.72 38.67
C LYS A 2 -10.95 -0.15 39.63
N ASP A 3 -11.86 0.71 39.18
CA ASP A 3 -12.90 1.31 40.04
C ASP A 3 -13.93 0.27 40.53
N LEU A 4 -14.31 -0.68 39.67
CA LEU A 4 -15.20 -1.77 40.03
C LEU A 4 -14.55 -2.68 41.09
N CYS A 5 -13.31 -3.09 40.90
CA CYS A 5 -12.57 -3.91 41.87
C CYS A 5 -12.47 -3.20 43.25
N ARG A 6 -12.23 -1.88 43.23
CA ARG A 6 -12.18 -1.08 44.47
C ARG A 6 -13.53 -1.04 45.20
N ARG A 7 -14.63 -0.91 44.46
CA ARG A 7 -16.00 -0.91 45.04
C ARG A 7 -16.37 -2.28 45.60
N LEU A 8 -16.10 -3.36 44.81
CA LEU A 8 -16.31 -4.74 45.25
C LEU A 8 -15.53 -5.06 46.52
N ASN A 9 -14.24 -4.70 46.57
CA ASN A 9 -13.41 -4.91 47.73
C ASN A 9 -13.93 -4.16 48.95
N ALA A 10 -14.48 -2.94 48.80
CA ALA A 10 -15.10 -2.21 49.89
C ALA A 10 -16.35 -2.92 50.42
N ILE A 11 -17.22 -3.42 49.56
CA ILE A 11 -18.45 -4.15 49.96
C ILE A 11 -18.07 -5.46 50.66
N LEU A 12 -17.13 -6.25 50.11
CA LEU A 12 -16.69 -7.50 50.75
C LEU A 12 -16.14 -7.28 52.15
N ARG A 13 -15.29 -6.27 52.36
CA ARG A 13 -14.75 -5.96 53.69
C ARG A 13 -15.81 -5.49 54.68
N LEU A 14 -16.85 -4.79 54.22
CA LEU A 14 -17.99 -4.45 55.10
C LEU A 14 -18.79 -5.71 55.47
N ALA A 15 -18.96 -6.64 54.53
CA ALA A 15 -19.59 -7.93 54.79
C ALA A 15 -18.80 -8.78 55.80
N ASP A 16 -17.44 -8.68 55.75
CA ASP A 16 -16.55 -9.29 56.74
C ASP A 16 -16.55 -8.62 58.12
N GLY A 17 -17.45 -7.62 58.35
CA GLY A 17 -17.63 -6.96 59.64
C GLY A 17 -16.68 -5.77 59.90
N HIS A 18 -15.88 -5.34 58.90
CA HIS A 18 -15.06 -4.14 59.09
C HIS A 18 -15.87 -2.86 59.15
N SER A 19 -15.48 -1.92 60.00
CA SER A 19 -16.15 -0.61 60.06
C SER A 19 -15.89 0.23 58.81
N VAL A 20 -16.82 1.12 58.45
CA VAL A 20 -16.68 2.04 57.30
C VAL A 20 -15.38 2.84 57.38
N SER A 21 -14.93 3.21 58.58
CA SER A 21 -13.66 3.93 58.78
C SER A 21 -12.44 3.07 58.52
N ALA A 22 -12.50 1.78 58.82
CA ALA A 22 -11.40 0.84 58.48
C ALA A 22 -11.36 0.60 56.99
N VAL A 23 -12.49 0.38 56.34
CA VAL A 23 -12.59 0.21 54.87
C VAL A 23 -12.15 1.46 54.14
N SER A 24 -12.47 2.66 54.65
CA SER A 24 -12.00 3.93 54.07
C SER A 24 -10.49 4.02 54.02
N ARG A 25 -9.80 3.61 55.08
CA ARG A 25 -8.34 3.57 55.11
C ARG A 25 -7.74 2.53 54.19
N LEU A 26 -8.31 1.32 54.15
CA LEU A 26 -7.82 0.20 53.32
C LEU A 26 -8.04 0.43 51.85
N THR A 27 -9.14 1.05 51.44
CA THR A 27 -9.47 1.28 50.04
C THR A 27 -9.07 2.67 49.53
N ALA A 28 -8.56 3.54 50.41
CA ALA A 28 -8.32 4.95 50.14
C ALA A 28 -9.52 5.68 49.52
N ALA A 29 -10.75 5.31 49.93
CA ALA A 29 -11.98 5.92 49.47
C ALA A 29 -12.64 6.74 50.62
N ALA A 30 -13.25 7.88 50.26
CA ALA A 30 -14.00 8.66 51.21
C ALA A 30 -15.18 7.86 51.80
N ARG A 31 -15.49 8.03 53.10
CA ARG A 31 -16.62 7.36 53.74
C ARG A 31 -17.96 7.59 53.02
N SER A 32 -18.18 8.80 52.52
CA SER A 32 -19.35 9.14 51.70
C SER A 32 -19.44 8.32 50.41
N SER A 33 -18.29 8.02 49.79
CA SER A 33 -18.26 7.16 48.61
C SER A 33 -18.60 5.71 48.94
N ILE A 34 -18.08 5.19 50.06
CA ILE A 34 -18.37 3.84 50.52
C ILE A 34 -19.87 3.70 50.84
N ASN A 35 -20.46 4.64 51.58
CA ASN A 35 -21.91 4.62 51.89
C ASN A 35 -22.75 4.67 50.59
N ARG A 36 -22.34 5.45 49.61
CA ARG A 36 -23.01 5.50 48.31
C ARG A 36 -22.89 4.16 47.55
N TRP A 37 -21.73 3.48 47.60
CA TRP A 37 -21.56 2.16 47.00
C TRP A 37 -22.40 1.09 47.70
N VAL A 38 -22.53 1.16 49.03
CA VAL A 38 -23.46 0.30 49.79
C VAL A 38 -24.88 0.51 49.31
N ASN A 39 -25.33 1.75 49.22
CA ASN A 39 -26.68 2.07 48.74
C ASN A 39 -26.92 1.56 47.32
N TRP A 40 -25.94 1.75 46.42
CA TRP A 40 -26.04 1.25 45.05
C TRP A 40 -26.11 -0.29 45.03
N TYR A 41 -25.30 -0.96 45.82
CA TYR A 41 -25.31 -2.41 45.90
C TYR A 41 -26.63 -2.93 46.49
N THR A 42 -27.17 -2.27 47.52
CA THR A 42 -28.44 -2.63 48.13
C THR A 42 -29.62 -2.46 47.17
N LEU A 43 -29.61 -1.43 46.34
CA LEU A 43 -30.70 -1.14 45.40
C LEU A 43 -30.63 -1.91 44.10
N PHE A 44 -29.42 -2.12 43.58
CA PHE A 44 -29.21 -2.60 42.20
C PHE A 44 -28.26 -3.82 42.12
N GLY A 45 -27.85 -4.38 43.25
CA GLY A 45 -26.94 -5.52 43.28
C GLY A 45 -25.55 -5.18 42.67
N LEU A 46 -24.92 -6.16 42.02
CA LEU A 46 -23.62 -5.99 41.41
C LEU A 46 -23.61 -4.97 40.25
N GLU A 47 -24.72 -4.88 39.51
CA GLU A 47 -24.87 -3.91 38.41
C GLU A 47 -24.76 -2.47 38.90
N GLY A 48 -25.26 -2.16 40.12
CA GLY A 48 -25.14 -0.84 40.72
C GLY A 48 -23.70 -0.41 41.04
N LEU A 49 -22.77 -1.37 41.11
CA LEU A 49 -21.34 -1.10 41.29
C LEU A 49 -20.58 -0.85 39.99
N GLU A 50 -21.19 -1.10 38.84
CA GLU A 50 -20.59 -0.74 37.59
C GLU A 50 -20.53 0.77 37.38
N SER A 51 -19.53 1.25 36.69
CA SER A 51 -19.40 2.67 36.35
C SER A 51 -20.22 2.98 35.13
N GLU A 52 -21.23 3.84 35.27
CA GLU A 52 -21.85 4.41 34.08
C GLU A 52 -20.80 5.14 33.23
N PRO A 53 -20.93 5.09 31.88
CA PRO A 53 -20.05 5.82 31.00
C PRO A 53 -20.09 7.31 31.31
N ARG A 54 -18.94 7.89 31.68
CA ARG A 54 -18.79 9.31 32.00
C ARG A 54 -18.82 10.14 30.72
N GLY A 55 -19.54 11.25 30.74
CA GLY A 55 -19.56 12.22 29.67
C GLY A 55 -20.96 12.70 29.30
N ARG A 56 -21.04 13.68 28.43
CA ARG A 56 -22.31 14.16 27.88
C ARG A 56 -22.95 13.06 27.03
N LYS A 57 -24.20 12.71 27.32
CA LYS A 57 -24.95 11.77 26.48
C LYS A 57 -24.95 12.26 25.02
N PRO A 58 -24.67 11.38 24.05
CA PRO A 58 -24.69 11.77 22.65
C PRO A 58 -26.10 12.24 22.28
N VAL A 59 -26.19 13.37 21.56
CA VAL A 59 -27.46 13.95 21.09
C VAL A 59 -28.19 13.00 20.15
N LEU A 60 -27.45 12.15 19.43
CA LEU A 60 -27.95 11.15 18.52
C LEU A 60 -27.24 9.81 18.73
N PRO A 61 -27.98 8.68 18.70
CA PRO A 61 -27.38 7.36 18.74
C PRO A 61 -26.41 7.17 17.58
N PHE A 62 -25.23 6.64 17.86
CA PHE A 62 -24.20 6.38 16.84
C PHE A 62 -24.73 5.47 15.71
N ALA A 63 -25.60 4.51 16.05
CA ALA A 63 -26.20 3.59 15.09
C ALA A 63 -26.97 4.30 13.96
N HIS A 64 -27.72 5.35 14.25
CA HIS A 64 -28.46 6.11 13.22
C HIS A 64 -27.51 6.84 12.27
N ILE A 65 -26.46 7.46 12.80
CA ILE A 65 -25.52 8.22 11.97
C ILE A 65 -24.61 7.27 11.18
N SER A 66 -24.33 6.08 11.72
CA SER A 66 -23.51 5.09 11.01
C SER A 66 -24.14 4.64 9.69
N GLY A 67 -25.43 4.36 9.68
CA GLY A 67 -26.18 4.00 8.45
C GLY A 67 -26.15 5.12 7.42
N LEU A 68 -26.34 6.38 7.84
CA LEU A 68 -26.29 7.54 6.93
C LEU A 68 -24.88 7.77 6.34
N LEU A 69 -23.83 7.61 7.14
CA LEU A 69 -22.45 7.74 6.63
C LEU A 69 -22.10 6.61 5.66
N GLN A 70 -22.55 5.38 5.93
CA GLN A 70 -22.38 4.27 5.00
C GLN A 70 -23.11 4.49 3.69
N LEU A 71 -24.33 5.00 3.73
CA LEU A 71 -25.12 5.36 2.55
C LEU A 71 -24.40 6.44 1.72
N LEU A 72 -23.93 7.52 2.37
CA LEU A 72 -23.23 8.60 1.68
C LEU A 72 -21.99 8.12 0.94
N ILE A 73 -21.25 7.16 1.51
CA ILE A 73 -20.01 6.65 0.87
C ILE A 73 -20.31 5.77 -0.35
N GLN A 74 -21.47 5.15 -0.41
CA GLN A 74 -21.89 4.38 -1.58
C GLN A 74 -22.25 5.27 -2.76
N LEU A 75 -22.63 6.51 -2.50
CA LEU A 75 -22.97 7.51 -3.52
C LEU A 75 -21.79 8.43 -3.80
N SER A 76 -21.64 8.90 -5.02
CA SER A 76 -20.72 9.99 -5.32
C SER A 76 -21.36 11.34 -4.94
N PRO A 77 -20.58 12.37 -4.56
CA PRO A 77 -21.13 13.71 -4.35
C PRO A 77 -21.85 14.26 -5.58
N GLN A 78 -21.43 13.88 -6.78
CA GLN A 78 -22.03 14.32 -8.05
C GLN A 78 -23.47 13.82 -8.22
N GLU A 79 -23.77 12.60 -7.76
CA GLU A 79 -25.14 12.04 -7.78
C GLU A 79 -26.10 12.83 -6.88
N LEU A 80 -25.55 13.55 -5.91
CA LEU A 80 -26.31 14.45 -5.01
C LEU A 80 -26.26 15.92 -5.45
N GLY A 81 -25.77 16.18 -6.69
CA GLY A 81 -25.74 17.51 -7.31
C GLY A 81 -24.53 18.39 -6.94
N TYR A 82 -23.51 17.83 -6.33
CA TYR A 82 -22.27 18.58 -6.05
C TYR A 82 -21.32 18.53 -7.24
N GLN A 83 -20.56 19.60 -7.46
CA GLN A 83 -19.51 19.65 -8.48
C GLN A 83 -18.27 18.80 -8.11
N ARG A 84 -18.12 18.46 -6.83
CA ARG A 84 -16.97 17.68 -6.33
C ARG A 84 -17.18 16.20 -6.59
N SER A 85 -16.08 15.53 -7.03
CA SER A 85 -16.06 14.08 -7.28
C SER A 85 -15.72 13.22 -6.06
N ARG A 86 -15.30 13.84 -4.94
CA ARG A 86 -14.87 13.13 -3.74
C ARG A 86 -15.51 13.73 -2.50
N TRP A 87 -15.87 12.88 -1.57
CA TRP A 87 -16.32 13.29 -0.26
C TRP A 87 -15.18 13.92 0.54
N SER A 88 -15.48 15.01 1.23
CA SER A 88 -14.71 15.49 2.38
C SER A 88 -15.62 15.44 3.60
N THR A 89 -15.02 15.45 4.79
CA THR A 89 -15.82 15.44 6.04
C THR A 89 -16.67 16.69 6.20
N GLU A 90 -16.25 17.81 5.61
CA GLU A 90 -17.00 19.07 5.55
C GLU A 90 -18.22 18.94 4.62
N LEU A 91 -18.03 18.31 3.45
CA LEU A 91 -19.12 18.08 2.51
C LEU A 91 -20.11 17.05 3.07
N MET A 92 -19.66 16.01 3.74
CA MET A 92 -20.53 15.06 4.45
C MET A 92 -21.36 15.77 5.53
N ALA A 93 -20.74 16.67 6.31
CA ALA A 93 -21.45 17.45 7.32
C ALA A 93 -22.52 18.36 6.69
N LEU A 94 -22.20 18.99 5.57
CA LEU A 94 -23.14 19.80 4.81
C LEU A 94 -24.34 18.98 4.30
N GLU A 95 -24.08 17.81 3.73
CA GLU A 95 -25.13 16.93 3.20
C GLU A 95 -26.02 16.36 4.31
N LEU A 96 -25.43 15.94 5.43
CA LEU A 96 -26.19 15.50 6.60
C LEU A 96 -27.12 16.61 7.11
N LYS A 97 -26.65 17.86 7.11
CA LYS A 97 -27.47 19.01 7.48
C LYS A 97 -28.58 19.26 6.45
N ARG A 98 -28.26 19.20 5.16
CA ARG A 98 -29.19 19.46 4.06
C ARG A 98 -30.32 18.42 3.98
N SER A 99 -29.98 17.15 3.95
CA SER A 99 -30.93 16.07 3.67
C SER A 99 -31.60 15.51 4.93
N TRP A 100 -30.92 15.53 6.07
CA TRP A 100 -31.44 14.95 7.31
C TRP A 100 -31.54 15.94 8.48
N ARG A 101 -31.26 17.22 8.26
CA ARG A 101 -31.26 18.29 9.28
C ARG A 101 -30.35 17.98 10.47
N LEU A 102 -29.33 17.14 10.27
CA LEU A 102 -28.37 16.74 11.26
C LEU A 102 -27.15 17.66 11.24
N THR A 103 -27.00 18.50 12.25
CA THR A 103 -25.85 19.39 12.37
C THR A 103 -24.73 18.69 13.12
N LEU A 104 -23.67 18.28 12.39
CA LEU A 104 -22.47 17.64 12.91
C LEU A 104 -21.24 18.41 12.47
N HIS A 105 -20.24 18.47 13.34
CA HIS A 105 -18.96 19.04 12.98
C HIS A 105 -18.12 18.03 12.18
N ALA A 106 -17.40 18.50 11.17
CA ALA A 106 -16.57 17.65 10.31
C ALA A 106 -15.54 16.79 11.09
N SER A 107 -14.98 17.32 12.19
CA SER A 107 -14.08 16.56 13.06
C SER A 107 -14.75 15.37 13.76
N THR A 108 -16.04 15.47 14.05
CA THR A 108 -16.83 14.36 14.63
C THR A 108 -16.98 13.26 13.60
N ILE A 109 -17.32 13.61 12.35
CA ILE A 109 -17.43 12.66 11.24
C ILE A 109 -16.06 11.99 11.01
N ARG A 110 -14.96 12.76 10.94
CA ARG A 110 -13.61 12.23 10.77
C ARG A 110 -13.21 11.22 11.84
N ARG A 111 -13.66 11.40 13.09
CA ARG A 111 -13.42 10.47 14.19
C ARG A 111 -14.29 9.22 14.12
N TRP A 112 -15.48 9.30 13.50
CA TRP A 112 -16.42 8.18 13.41
C TRP A 112 -16.16 7.26 12.21
N LEU A 113 -15.72 7.79 11.07
CA LEU A 113 -15.44 7.01 9.87
C LEU A 113 -14.55 5.76 10.15
N PRO A 114 -13.42 5.85 10.88
CA PRO A 114 -12.61 4.66 11.18
C PRO A 114 -13.33 3.63 12.07
N ARG A 115 -14.23 4.07 12.95
CA ARG A 115 -15.04 3.16 13.79
C ARG A 115 -16.03 2.33 12.98
N LEU A 116 -16.38 2.82 11.77
CA LEU A 116 -17.24 2.14 10.80
C LEU A 116 -16.43 1.30 9.79
N GLY A 117 -15.13 1.18 9.98
CA GLY A 117 -14.24 0.53 9.00
C GLY A 117 -14.02 1.36 7.73
N ILE A 118 -14.45 2.63 7.71
CA ILE A 118 -14.30 3.53 6.56
C ILE A 118 -12.96 4.25 6.68
N VAL A 119 -12.09 4.02 5.70
CA VAL A 119 -10.72 4.55 5.69
C VAL A 119 -10.45 5.37 4.44
N TRP A 120 -9.59 6.39 4.58
CA TRP A 120 -9.12 7.17 3.45
C TRP A 120 -8.03 6.40 2.72
N ARG A 121 -8.32 5.99 1.48
CA ARG A 121 -7.37 5.25 0.62
C ARG A 121 -7.38 5.82 -0.78
N ARG A 122 -6.28 5.60 -1.52
CA ARG A 122 -6.21 5.92 -2.94
C ARG A 122 -7.20 5.02 -3.70
N ALA A 123 -8.04 5.63 -4.55
CA ALA A 123 -8.92 4.88 -5.44
C ALA A 123 -8.10 4.10 -6.47
N ALA A 124 -8.56 2.91 -6.79
CA ALA A 124 -8.03 2.13 -7.90
C ALA A 124 -8.83 2.45 -9.18
N PRO A 125 -8.15 2.58 -10.35
CA PRO A 125 -8.87 2.78 -11.60
C PRO A 125 -9.65 1.52 -11.97
N THR A 126 -10.92 1.69 -12.35
CA THR A 126 -11.69 0.64 -13.01
C THR A 126 -11.82 1.01 -14.49
N LEU A 127 -11.38 0.11 -15.35
CA LEU A 127 -11.34 0.40 -16.79
C LEU A 127 -12.66 0.00 -17.44
N HIS A 128 -13.21 0.91 -18.23
CA HIS A 128 -14.38 0.63 -19.06
C HIS A 128 -14.05 -0.31 -20.23
N ILE A 129 -12.80 -0.24 -20.73
CA ILE A 129 -12.34 -1.12 -21.81
C ILE A 129 -11.84 -2.41 -21.20
N ARG A 130 -12.57 -3.50 -21.41
CA ARG A 130 -12.16 -4.85 -21.04
C ARG A 130 -11.43 -5.51 -22.21
N ASP A 131 -10.31 -6.18 -21.94
CA ASP A 131 -9.68 -7.04 -22.94
C ASP A 131 -10.61 -8.26 -23.16
N PRO A 132 -11.18 -8.44 -24.37
CA PRO A 132 -12.10 -9.55 -24.65
C PRO A 132 -11.42 -10.91 -24.53
N HIS A 133 -10.07 -10.95 -24.58
CA HIS A 133 -9.27 -12.18 -24.51
C HIS A 133 -8.53 -12.33 -23.17
N LYS A 134 -8.94 -11.58 -22.13
CA LYS A 134 -8.24 -11.56 -20.83
C LYS A 134 -8.08 -12.97 -20.24
N GLU A 135 -9.14 -13.75 -20.19
CA GLU A 135 -9.12 -15.08 -19.58
C GLU A 135 -8.19 -16.01 -20.36
N ARG A 136 -8.28 -16.02 -21.69
CA ARG A 136 -7.40 -16.81 -22.55
C ARG A 136 -5.93 -16.41 -22.37
N LYS A 137 -5.61 -15.12 -22.36
CA LYS A 137 -4.22 -14.64 -22.14
C LYS A 137 -3.72 -15.04 -20.77
N MET A 138 -4.54 -14.92 -19.73
CA MET A 138 -4.18 -15.35 -18.37
C MET A 138 -3.95 -16.84 -18.29
N ALA A 139 -4.79 -17.66 -18.92
CA ALA A 139 -4.61 -19.11 -18.96
C ALA A 139 -3.27 -19.49 -19.61
N THR A 140 -2.93 -18.88 -20.77
CA THR A 140 -1.65 -19.10 -21.46
C THR A 140 -0.44 -18.67 -20.61
N ILE A 141 -0.54 -17.53 -19.93
CA ILE A 141 0.52 -17.06 -19.01
C ILE A 141 0.69 -18.03 -17.83
N ASN A 142 -0.40 -18.47 -17.20
CA ASN A 142 -0.36 -19.39 -16.07
C ASN A 142 0.20 -20.76 -16.50
N GLU A 143 -0.14 -21.25 -17.69
CA GLU A 143 0.42 -22.46 -18.25
C GLU A 143 1.94 -22.34 -18.46
N ALA A 144 2.41 -21.23 -19.03
CA ALA A 144 3.83 -20.97 -19.18
C ALA A 144 4.57 -20.91 -17.84
N LEU A 145 3.98 -20.23 -16.83
CA LEU A 145 4.55 -20.18 -15.49
C LEU A 145 4.63 -21.55 -14.83
N GLY A 146 3.60 -22.39 -14.99
CA GLY A 146 3.59 -23.77 -14.47
C GLY A 146 4.64 -24.69 -15.12
N ARG A 147 5.09 -24.37 -16.33
CA ARG A 147 6.14 -25.09 -17.06
C ARG A 147 7.54 -24.51 -16.90
N CYS A 148 7.68 -23.46 -16.08
CA CYS A 148 8.97 -22.78 -15.89
C CYS A 148 10.02 -23.75 -15.34
N SER A 149 11.14 -23.89 -16.07
CA SER A 149 12.24 -24.79 -15.74
C SER A 149 13.56 -24.28 -16.34
N ALA A 150 14.67 -24.95 -16.06
CA ALA A 150 15.97 -24.63 -16.67
C ALA A 150 15.95 -24.72 -18.20
N ASP A 151 15.20 -25.70 -18.77
CA ASP A 151 15.03 -25.87 -20.21
C ASP A 151 14.02 -24.89 -20.81
N HIS A 152 13.06 -24.41 -20.01
CA HIS A 152 11.97 -23.53 -20.43
C HIS A 152 11.82 -22.34 -19.46
N PRO A 153 12.82 -21.47 -19.36
CA PRO A 153 12.75 -20.29 -18.48
C PRO A 153 11.67 -19.32 -18.94
N VAL A 154 10.98 -18.75 -17.95
CA VAL A 154 9.93 -17.74 -18.13
C VAL A 154 10.34 -16.46 -17.41
N PHE A 155 10.18 -15.32 -18.09
CA PHE A 155 10.56 -14.02 -17.59
C PHE A 155 9.39 -13.04 -17.64
N TYR A 156 9.29 -12.19 -16.62
CA TYR A 156 8.57 -10.94 -16.69
C TYR A 156 9.50 -9.86 -17.21
N GLU A 157 9.09 -9.17 -18.25
CA GLU A 157 9.90 -8.15 -18.91
C GLU A 157 9.20 -6.78 -18.85
N ASP A 158 10.00 -5.72 -18.67
CA ASP A 158 9.54 -4.33 -18.71
C ASP A 158 10.72 -3.37 -18.73
N GLU A 159 10.45 -2.09 -19.09
CA GLU A 159 11.44 -1.04 -19.06
C GLU A 159 11.16 -0.03 -17.94
N VAL A 160 12.25 0.50 -17.37
CA VAL A 160 12.21 1.54 -16.36
C VAL A 160 13.03 2.76 -16.76
N ASP A 161 12.47 3.94 -16.49
CA ASP A 161 13.14 5.22 -16.71
C ASP A 161 13.86 5.66 -15.44
N ILE A 162 15.16 5.90 -15.53
CA ILE A 162 15.98 6.48 -14.47
C ILE A 162 16.18 7.95 -14.75
N HIS A 163 15.73 8.78 -13.83
CA HIS A 163 15.79 10.23 -13.93
C HIS A 163 16.83 10.78 -12.97
N LEU A 164 17.69 11.69 -13.44
CA LEU A 164 18.65 12.39 -12.59
C LEU A 164 17.95 13.28 -11.55
N ASN A 165 16.82 13.87 -11.90
CA ASN A 165 15.99 14.54 -10.90
C ASN A 165 15.30 13.50 -10.01
N PRO A 166 15.45 13.57 -8.67
CA PRO A 166 14.91 12.58 -7.77
C PRO A 166 13.38 12.54 -7.83
N LYS A 167 12.79 11.36 -7.77
CA LYS A 167 11.38 11.20 -7.45
C LYS A 167 11.17 11.59 -5.97
N LEU A 168 10.38 12.63 -5.72
CA LEU A 168 10.12 13.05 -4.34
C LEU A 168 9.14 12.09 -3.66
N GLY A 169 9.47 11.68 -2.46
CA GLY A 169 8.65 10.81 -1.63
C GLY A 169 8.60 11.31 -0.18
N ALA A 170 7.70 10.70 0.60
CA ALA A 170 7.64 10.95 2.03
C ALA A 170 8.95 10.53 2.71
N ASP A 171 9.33 11.26 3.76
CA ASP A 171 10.52 10.98 4.56
C ASP A 171 10.27 11.41 6.00
N TRP A 172 11.07 10.92 6.93
CA TRP A 172 11.02 11.34 8.31
C TRP A 172 11.63 12.72 8.48
N MET A 173 10.91 13.63 9.14
CA MET A 173 11.36 15.00 9.40
C MET A 173 10.78 15.53 10.71
N MET A 174 11.46 16.49 11.28
CA MET A 174 10.98 17.17 12.50
C MET A 174 9.67 17.91 12.20
N ARG A 175 8.73 17.88 13.12
CA ARG A 175 7.45 18.60 13.00
C ARG A 175 7.70 20.11 12.76
N GLY A 176 7.06 20.65 11.74
CA GLY A 176 7.23 22.05 11.33
C GLY A 176 8.47 22.32 10.48
N LYS A 177 9.30 21.31 10.17
CA LYS A 177 10.44 21.46 9.24
C LYS A 177 10.21 20.63 7.98
N GLN A 178 10.43 21.24 6.81
CA GLN A 178 10.31 20.57 5.52
C GLN A 178 11.70 20.12 5.06
N LYS A 179 11.90 18.81 4.85
CA LYS A 179 13.11 18.26 4.23
C LYS A 179 13.19 18.74 2.78
N LYS A 180 14.32 19.31 2.39
CA LYS A 180 14.61 19.73 1.02
C LYS A 180 15.54 18.70 0.38
N VAL A 181 15.22 18.27 -0.83
CA VAL A 181 16.06 17.38 -1.63
C VAL A 181 16.66 18.19 -2.76
N ALA A 182 17.99 18.24 -2.80
CA ALA A 182 18.71 18.95 -3.86
C ALA A 182 18.40 18.31 -5.21
N THR A 183 17.92 19.13 -6.15
CA THR A 183 17.54 18.68 -7.49
C THR A 183 18.45 19.37 -8.49
N PRO A 184 19.14 18.63 -9.38
CA PRO A 184 20.07 19.22 -10.35
C PRO A 184 19.45 20.24 -11.34
N GLY A 185 18.12 20.21 -11.50
CA GLY A 185 17.38 21.16 -12.35
C GLY A 185 17.31 20.73 -13.83
N GLN A 186 18.39 20.20 -14.39
CA GLN A 186 18.37 19.59 -15.72
C GLN A 186 18.11 18.10 -15.60
N ASN A 187 16.94 17.65 -16.04
CA ASN A 187 16.59 16.25 -15.96
C ASN A 187 17.20 15.46 -17.11
N ARG A 188 18.26 14.72 -16.82
CA ARG A 188 18.81 13.70 -17.72
C ARG A 188 18.15 12.37 -17.42
N LYS A 189 17.89 11.60 -18.47
CA LYS A 189 17.24 10.28 -18.39
C LYS A 189 18.19 9.21 -18.89
N HIS A 190 18.01 8.02 -18.37
CA HIS A 190 18.59 6.79 -18.86
C HIS A 190 17.55 5.67 -18.72
N TYR A 191 17.61 4.68 -19.58
CA TYR A 191 16.58 3.66 -19.66
C TYR A 191 17.18 2.29 -19.43
N LEU A 192 16.44 1.45 -18.71
CA LEU A 192 16.81 0.05 -18.53
C LEU A 192 15.67 -0.83 -19.05
N ALA A 193 16.03 -1.90 -19.75
CA ALA A 193 15.14 -3.02 -19.98
C ALA A 193 15.58 -4.18 -19.10
N GLY A 194 14.63 -4.79 -18.39
CA GLY A 194 14.88 -5.85 -17.43
C GLY A 194 14.01 -7.08 -17.67
N ALA A 195 14.55 -8.23 -17.30
CA ALA A 195 13.86 -9.50 -17.31
C ALA A 195 14.03 -10.19 -15.96
N LEU A 196 12.92 -10.40 -15.25
CA LEU A 196 12.86 -11.10 -13.97
C LEU A 196 12.45 -12.55 -14.22
N HIS A 197 13.33 -13.50 -13.90
CA HIS A 197 13.06 -14.93 -14.06
C HIS A 197 11.99 -15.38 -13.04
N ALA A 198 10.86 -15.89 -13.53
CA ALA A 198 9.70 -16.21 -12.71
C ALA A 198 9.96 -17.29 -11.65
N GLY A 199 10.81 -18.29 -11.97
CA GLY A 199 11.10 -19.40 -11.06
C GLY A 199 12.22 -19.13 -10.07
N THR A 200 13.27 -18.38 -10.47
CA THR A 200 14.48 -18.18 -9.64
C THR A 200 14.59 -16.78 -9.03
N GLY A 201 13.83 -15.81 -9.51
CA GLY A 201 13.97 -14.42 -9.11
C GLY A 201 15.26 -13.73 -9.62
N ASN A 202 16.01 -14.35 -10.51
CA ASN A 202 17.18 -13.75 -11.11
C ASN A 202 16.81 -12.60 -12.02
N VAL A 203 17.58 -11.53 -11.99
CA VAL A 203 17.38 -10.33 -12.79
C VAL A 203 18.43 -10.27 -13.88
N THR A 204 17.99 -10.10 -15.12
CA THR A 204 18.85 -9.78 -16.27
C THR A 204 18.43 -8.42 -16.79
N TYR A 205 19.37 -7.51 -16.98
CA TYR A 205 19.05 -6.16 -17.47
C TYR A 205 20.08 -5.64 -18.44
N VAL A 206 19.68 -4.66 -19.22
CA VAL A 206 20.52 -3.86 -20.12
C VAL A 206 20.14 -2.39 -19.98
N ALA A 207 21.03 -1.48 -20.34
CA ALA A 207 20.87 -0.05 -20.20
C ALA A 207 21.16 0.68 -21.50
N SER A 208 20.44 1.79 -21.76
CA SER A 208 20.62 2.64 -22.96
C SER A 208 20.22 4.08 -22.67
N ASP A 209 20.70 5.00 -23.48
CA ASP A 209 20.28 6.42 -23.46
C ASP A 209 18.91 6.64 -24.14
N SER A 210 18.37 5.63 -24.84
CA SER A 210 17.07 5.69 -25.50
C SER A 210 16.19 4.48 -25.15
N LYS A 211 14.88 4.73 -25.01
CA LYS A 211 13.86 3.69 -24.85
C LYS A 211 13.28 3.36 -26.21
N ASP A 212 13.92 2.44 -26.89
CA ASP A 212 13.60 2.05 -28.26
C ASP A 212 13.67 0.53 -28.48
N THR A 213 13.41 0.11 -29.70
CA THR A 213 13.50 -1.30 -30.09
C THR A 213 14.90 -1.89 -29.90
N ASP A 214 15.96 -1.07 -29.98
CA ASP A 214 17.34 -1.56 -29.84
C ASP A 214 17.66 -1.92 -28.41
N LEU A 215 17.13 -1.18 -27.43
CA LEU A 215 17.21 -1.53 -26.03
C LEU A 215 16.54 -2.90 -25.77
N PHE A 216 15.33 -3.11 -26.28
CA PHE A 216 14.62 -4.40 -26.17
C PHE A 216 15.41 -5.53 -26.83
N LEU A 217 15.91 -5.34 -28.05
CA LEU A 217 16.72 -6.35 -28.77
C LEU A 217 18.02 -6.68 -28.03
N SER A 218 18.65 -5.70 -27.37
CA SER A 218 19.84 -5.91 -26.56
C SER A 218 19.54 -6.81 -25.35
N LEU A 219 18.38 -6.64 -24.72
CA LEU A 219 17.92 -7.55 -23.67
C LEU A 219 17.70 -8.96 -24.18
N LEU A 220 17.02 -9.12 -25.32
CA LEU A 220 16.81 -10.44 -25.94
C LEU A 220 18.14 -11.14 -26.30
N GLN A 221 19.11 -10.40 -26.82
CA GLN A 221 20.43 -10.93 -27.10
C GLN A 221 21.18 -11.37 -25.86
N THR A 222 21.05 -10.61 -24.77
CA THR A 222 21.63 -10.93 -23.46
C THR A 222 21.00 -12.19 -22.90
N LEU A 223 19.67 -12.30 -22.91
CA LEU A 223 18.95 -13.51 -22.49
C LEU A 223 19.36 -14.72 -23.36
N LYS A 224 19.49 -14.54 -24.68
CA LYS A 224 19.94 -15.60 -25.60
C LYS A 224 21.32 -16.14 -25.20
N ARG A 225 22.26 -15.27 -24.83
CA ARG A 225 23.62 -15.64 -24.41
C ARG A 225 23.63 -16.33 -23.05
N THR A 226 22.89 -15.77 -22.08
CA THR A 226 22.82 -16.28 -20.70
C THR A 226 22.13 -17.65 -20.66
N TYR A 227 21.00 -17.80 -21.36
CA TYR A 227 20.19 -19.03 -21.39
C TYR A 227 20.37 -19.81 -22.71
N ARG A 228 21.61 -19.92 -23.17
CA ARG A 228 21.92 -20.58 -24.47
C ARG A 228 21.47 -22.03 -24.54
N ARG A 229 21.46 -22.76 -23.41
CA ARG A 229 21.06 -24.18 -23.32
C ARG A 229 19.56 -24.37 -23.25
N ALA A 230 18.77 -23.33 -22.95
CA ALA A 230 17.33 -23.41 -22.89
C ALA A 230 16.73 -23.77 -24.25
N LYS A 231 15.74 -24.67 -24.22
CA LYS A 231 14.96 -25.10 -25.41
C LYS A 231 14.00 -24.00 -25.86
N SER A 232 13.37 -23.31 -24.92
CA SER A 232 12.56 -22.12 -25.18
C SER A 232 12.81 -21.05 -24.13
N ILE A 233 12.58 -19.78 -24.46
CA ILE A 233 12.64 -18.64 -23.56
C ILE A 233 11.31 -17.90 -23.69
N THR A 234 10.49 -17.90 -22.67
CA THR A 234 9.20 -17.23 -22.68
C THR A 234 9.28 -15.87 -22.00
N LEU A 235 8.78 -14.83 -22.67
CA LEU A 235 8.70 -13.46 -22.14
C LEU A 235 7.25 -13.07 -21.96
N ILE A 236 6.89 -12.65 -20.75
CA ILE A 236 5.61 -12.03 -20.42
C ILE A 236 5.86 -10.51 -20.39
N LEU A 237 5.26 -9.79 -21.32
CA LEU A 237 5.50 -8.35 -21.51
C LEU A 237 4.21 -7.59 -21.79
N ASP A 238 4.28 -6.28 -21.67
CA ASP A 238 3.15 -5.41 -21.91
C ASP A 238 2.89 -5.22 -23.43
N ASN A 239 1.85 -4.45 -23.74
CA ASN A 239 1.48 -4.19 -25.13
C ASN A 239 2.20 -2.99 -25.75
N TYR A 240 3.35 -2.56 -25.20
CA TYR A 240 4.05 -1.38 -25.68
C TYR A 240 4.53 -1.54 -27.14
N ILE A 241 4.57 -0.43 -27.86
CA ILE A 241 4.75 -0.45 -29.31
C ILE A 241 6.12 -0.98 -29.77
N ILE A 242 7.17 -0.83 -28.94
CA ILE A 242 8.52 -1.27 -29.29
C ILE A 242 8.61 -2.80 -29.46
N HIS A 243 7.82 -3.56 -28.68
CA HIS A 243 7.76 -5.02 -28.75
C HIS A 243 7.10 -5.52 -30.04
N LYS A 244 6.25 -4.69 -30.65
CA LYS A 244 5.50 -4.97 -31.90
C LYS A 244 6.16 -4.39 -33.14
N SER A 245 7.33 -3.76 -33.00
CA SER A 245 8.04 -3.14 -34.14
C SER A 245 8.44 -4.17 -35.17
N LYS A 246 8.50 -3.76 -36.45
CA LYS A 246 8.97 -4.63 -37.55
C LYS A 246 10.37 -5.20 -37.29
N LYS A 247 11.23 -4.44 -36.60
CA LYS A 247 12.59 -4.86 -36.25
C LYS A 247 12.58 -5.98 -35.21
N ALA A 248 11.77 -5.84 -34.17
CA ALA A 248 11.58 -6.87 -33.15
C ALA A 248 10.98 -8.15 -33.75
N GLN A 249 9.92 -8.02 -34.55
CA GLN A 249 9.28 -9.17 -35.22
C GLN A 249 10.27 -9.92 -36.13
N ARG A 250 11.09 -9.23 -36.94
CA ARG A 250 12.11 -9.85 -37.77
C ARG A 250 13.15 -10.61 -36.96
N TRP A 251 13.54 -10.05 -35.80
CA TRP A 251 14.50 -10.69 -34.92
C TRP A 251 13.90 -11.95 -34.28
N LEU A 252 12.67 -11.87 -33.78
CA LEU A 252 11.94 -13.00 -33.18
C LEU A 252 11.73 -14.12 -34.21
N ALA A 253 11.37 -13.81 -35.45
CA ALA A 253 11.23 -14.79 -36.52
C ALA A 253 12.51 -15.57 -36.78
N LYS A 254 13.69 -14.92 -36.62
CA LYS A 254 15.00 -15.58 -36.73
C LYS A 254 15.44 -16.32 -35.47
N ASN A 255 14.70 -16.20 -34.39
CA ASN A 255 15.01 -16.79 -33.09
C ASN A 255 13.77 -17.52 -32.49
N PRO A 256 13.34 -18.63 -33.11
CA PRO A 256 12.06 -19.29 -32.78
C PRO A 256 11.99 -19.86 -31.35
N LYS A 257 13.13 -19.95 -30.64
CA LYS A 257 13.14 -20.33 -29.24
C LYS A 257 12.53 -19.26 -28.30
N PHE A 258 12.35 -18.01 -28.75
CA PHE A 258 11.71 -16.96 -28.01
C PHE A 258 10.21 -16.98 -28.22
N ILE A 259 9.46 -17.11 -27.13
CA ILE A 259 8.01 -17.11 -27.10
C ILE A 259 7.58 -15.82 -26.38
N VAL A 260 6.77 -14.99 -27.05
CA VAL A 260 6.28 -13.72 -26.50
C VAL A 260 4.82 -13.87 -26.11
N LEU A 261 4.50 -13.59 -24.86
CA LEU A 261 3.16 -13.59 -24.31
C LEU A 261 2.80 -12.16 -23.88
N PHE A 262 1.84 -11.58 -24.58
CA PHE A 262 1.36 -10.24 -24.21
C PHE A 262 0.35 -10.33 -23.06
N GLN A 263 0.53 -9.48 -22.07
CA GLN A 263 -0.40 -9.33 -20.97
C GLN A 263 -1.77 -8.84 -21.45
N PRO A 264 -2.85 -9.10 -20.67
CA PRO A 264 -4.12 -8.42 -20.91
C PRO A 264 -3.95 -6.91 -20.82
N VAL A 265 -4.71 -6.18 -21.63
CA VAL A 265 -4.65 -4.72 -21.62
C VAL A 265 -4.94 -4.18 -20.21
N TYR A 266 -4.14 -3.22 -19.76
CA TYR A 266 -4.25 -2.60 -18.44
C TYR A 266 -4.21 -3.55 -17.23
N SER A 267 -3.34 -4.54 -17.26
CA SER A 267 -3.15 -5.52 -16.18
C SER A 267 -1.74 -5.48 -15.59
N PRO A 268 -1.25 -4.32 -15.06
CA PRO A 268 0.13 -4.21 -14.55
C PRO A 268 0.43 -5.18 -13.39
N TRP A 269 -0.60 -5.57 -12.62
CA TRP A 269 -0.43 -6.55 -11.54
C TRP A 269 0.02 -7.94 -12.01
N VAL A 270 -0.11 -8.25 -13.29
CA VAL A 270 0.38 -9.51 -13.89
C VAL A 270 1.90 -9.48 -14.02
N ASN A 271 2.50 -8.29 -14.21
CA ASN A 271 3.94 -8.15 -14.39
C ASN A 271 4.67 -8.01 -13.05
N GLN A 272 5.26 -9.10 -12.57
CA GLN A 272 5.96 -9.09 -11.27
C GLN A 272 7.22 -8.22 -11.26
N ILE A 273 7.81 -7.88 -12.40
CA ILE A 273 8.98 -7.00 -12.47
C ILE A 273 8.66 -5.56 -12.03
N GLU A 274 7.40 -5.14 -12.12
CA GLU A 274 6.93 -3.86 -11.59
C GLU A 274 7.24 -3.72 -10.09
N ARG A 275 7.24 -4.83 -9.35
CA ARG A 275 7.62 -4.85 -7.92
C ARG A 275 9.11 -4.61 -7.73
N LEU A 276 9.95 -5.10 -8.65
CA LEU A 276 11.38 -4.82 -8.66
C LEU A 276 11.63 -3.33 -8.93
N TRP A 277 10.96 -2.76 -9.92
CA TRP A 277 11.05 -1.32 -10.22
C TRP A 277 10.56 -0.46 -9.06
N HIS A 278 9.49 -0.88 -8.40
CA HIS A 278 9.02 -0.20 -7.18
C HIS A 278 10.09 -0.24 -6.09
N ALA A 279 10.69 -1.40 -5.81
CA ALA A 279 11.75 -1.54 -4.82
C ALA A 279 12.99 -0.70 -5.19
N LEU A 280 13.41 -0.69 -6.45
CA LEU A 280 14.48 0.17 -6.96
C LEU A 280 14.18 1.65 -6.70
N HIS A 281 12.96 2.10 -6.99
CA HIS A 281 12.57 3.49 -6.76
C HIS A 281 12.55 3.84 -5.27
N GLU A 282 11.99 2.99 -4.42
CA GLU A 282 11.94 3.24 -2.97
C GLU A 282 13.35 3.27 -2.35
N THR A 283 14.26 2.42 -2.83
CA THR A 283 15.59 2.26 -2.23
C THR A 283 16.61 3.26 -2.78
N ILE A 284 16.60 3.51 -4.10
CA ILE A 284 17.69 4.20 -4.78
C ILE A 284 17.27 5.57 -5.33
N THR A 285 16.17 5.64 -6.10
CA THR A 285 15.88 6.85 -6.88
C THR A 285 14.98 7.84 -6.17
N ARG A 286 14.33 7.44 -5.07
CA ARG A 286 13.50 8.35 -4.27
C ARG A 286 14.37 9.18 -3.32
N ASN A 287 14.18 10.49 -3.34
CA ASN A 287 14.92 11.45 -2.50
C ASN A 287 16.46 11.34 -2.60
N HIS A 288 17.01 10.76 -3.68
CA HIS A 288 18.46 10.68 -3.85
C HIS A 288 19.10 12.06 -3.99
N GLN A 289 20.39 12.16 -3.67
CA GLN A 289 21.17 13.39 -3.74
C GLN A 289 22.37 13.27 -4.71
N CYS A 290 22.26 12.36 -5.69
CA CYS A 290 23.31 12.19 -6.70
C CYS A 290 23.41 13.45 -7.56
N ARG A 291 24.63 13.91 -7.79
CA ARG A 291 24.90 15.11 -8.60
C ARG A 291 25.00 14.79 -10.09
N THR A 292 25.35 13.58 -10.43
CA THR A 292 25.53 13.14 -11.82
C THR A 292 24.74 11.88 -12.11
N LEU A 293 24.34 11.70 -13.37
CA LEU A 293 23.65 10.49 -13.83
C LEU A 293 24.53 9.25 -13.63
N GLY A 294 25.83 9.35 -13.86
CA GLY A 294 26.76 8.24 -13.66
C GLY A 294 26.85 7.77 -12.20
N GLU A 295 26.80 8.71 -11.23
CA GLU A 295 26.72 8.34 -9.81
C GLU A 295 25.42 7.59 -9.49
N LEU A 296 24.28 8.08 -10.00
CA LEU A 296 23.00 7.43 -9.81
C LEU A 296 22.97 6.04 -10.43
N LEU A 297 23.45 5.91 -11.68
CA LEU A 297 23.47 4.61 -12.38
C LEU A 297 24.36 3.56 -11.70
N ARG A 298 25.48 3.95 -11.12
CA ARG A 298 26.28 3.01 -10.29
C ARG A 298 25.47 2.41 -9.13
N ARG A 299 24.66 3.23 -8.45
CA ARG A 299 23.78 2.76 -7.38
C ARG A 299 22.65 1.88 -7.88
N VAL A 300 22.08 2.24 -9.04
CA VAL A 300 21.03 1.44 -9.71
C VAL A 300 21.57 0.08 -10.10
N PHE A 301 22.74 0.01 -10.76
CA PHE A 301 23.35 -1.25 -11.17
C PHE A 301 23.74 -2.11 -9.97
N TYR A 302 24.35 -1.49 -8.94
CA TYR A 302 24.63 -2.19 -7.70
C TYR A 302 23.37 -2.80 -7.07
N PHE A 303 22.26 -2.05 -7.04
CA PHE A 303 20.98 -2.58 -6.57
C PHE A 303 20.52 -3.79 -7.39
N LEU A 304 20.53 -3.69 -8.71
CA LEU A 304 20.06 -4.77 -9.60
C LEU A 304 20.93 -6.03 -9.51
N ASP A 305 22.24 -5.86 -9.39
CA ASP A 305 23.20 -6.96 -9.27
C ASP A 305 23.05 -7.72 -7.94
N HIS A 306 22.55 -7.04 -6.88
CA HIS A 306 22.37 -7.62 -5.53
C HIS A 306 20.89 -7.89 -5.16
N ALA A 307 19.94 -7.54 -6.01
CA ALA A 307 18.52 -7.78 -5.76
C ALA A 307 18.11 -9.24 -5.97
N ALA A 308 18.89 -10.03 -6.70
CA ALA A 308 18.61 -11.43 -6.98
C ALA A 308 18.97 -12.33 -5.77
N PRO A 309 18.14 -13.36 -5.45
CA PRO A 309 16.84 -13.64 -6.04
C PRO A 309 15.75 -12.66 -5.55
N PHE A 310 14.97 -12.11 -6.45
CA PHE A 310 13.89 -11.20 -6.10
C PHE A 310 12.52 -11.94 -6.07
N PRO A 311 11.65 -11.71 -5.07
CA PRO A 311 11.85 -10.82 -3.93
C PRO A 311 12.72 -11.46 -2.82
N GLY A 312 13.91 -10.90 -2.62
CA GLY A 312 14.79 -11.31 -1.52
C GLY A 312 14.55 -10.46 -0.27
N ASN A 313 15.01 -10.95 0.88
CA ASN A 313 14.77 -10.29 2.16
C ASN A 313 15.73 -9.12 2.47
N GLY A 314 16.80 -8.95 1.69
CA GLY A 314 17.89 -8.02 2.01
C GLY A 314 18.06 -6.81 1.11
N HIS A 315 17.38 -6.74 -0.04
CA HIS A 315 17.61 -5.68 -1.03
C HIS A 315 17.32 -4.26 -0.55
N GLY A 316 16.41 -4.08 0.42
CA GLY A 316 16.13 -2.77 1.05
C GLY A 316 17.18 -2.29 2.04
N LEU A 317 18.09 -3.16 2.47
CA LEU A 317 19.13 -2.89 3.48
C LEU A 317 20.54 -2.80 2.87
N MET A 318 20.65 -2.71 1.57
CA MET A 318 21.93 -2.66 0.86
C MET A 318 22.74 -1.43 1.27
N GLN A 319 24.01 -1.67 1.62
CA GLN A 319 24.99 -0.63 1.86
C GLN A 319 25.96 -0.60 0.67
N LEU A 320 26.30 0.62 0.20
CA LEU A 320 27.41 0.77 -0.72
C LEU A 320 28.70 0.45 0.05
N GLU A 321 29.55 -0.38 -0.54
CA GLU A 321 30.92 -0.56 -0.02
C GLU A 321 31.60 0.82 0.04
N ARG A 322 32.16 1.16 1.20
CA ARG A 322 32.97 2.36 1.37
C ARG A 322 34.32 2.05 0.75
N ASN A 323 34.58 2.55 -0.47
CA ASN A 323 35.92 2.65 -1.02
C ASN A 323 36.72 3.73 -0.29
#